data_c6de12017d8a5e8e1e3967ded2364e99
#
_entry.id   c6de12017d8a5e8e1e3967ded2364e99
#
_cell.length_a   1.000
_cell.length_b   1.000
_cell.length_c   1.000
_cell.angle_alpha   90.00
_cell.angle_beta   90.00
_cell.angle_gamma   90.00
#
_symmetry.space_group_name_H-M   'P 1'
#
loop_
_entity.id
_entity.type
_entity.pdbx_description
1 polymer ?
#
loop_
_entity_poly.entity_id
_entity_poly.type
_entity_poly.pdbx_seq_one_letter_code
_entity_poly.pdbx_strand_id
1 'polypeptide(L)'
;AFATYIRAILLRDTGAAISPFNAFLLLQGLETLSLRLDRHVENTLKVVAYLSRHPQVERVNHPSLPDHPDHTLYERYFPKGAAPIFTFEIKGGEKEAQAFIDHLELFSLLANVADVKSLVIHPATTTHAQLSPEAQLEAGIKPNTIRLSIGTEHIDDILADLEQGFACAQQQG
;
A
#
# COMPACT_ATOMS: atom_id res chain seq x y z
N ALA A 1 -34.40 2.35 -6.02
CA ALA A 1 -34.89 2.39 -4.63
C ALA A 1 -33.89 3.01 -3.66
N PHE A 2 -32.62 2.55 -3.60
CA PHE A 2 -31.62 3.02 -2.62
C PHE A 2 -31.29 4.51 -2.76
N ALA A 3 -30.91 4.96 -3.95
CA ALA A 3 -30.60 6.38 -4.19
C ALA A 3 -31.80 7.32 -3.95
N THR A 4 -33.03 6.84 -4.23
CA THR A 4 -34.25 7.57 -3.96
C THR A 4 -34.49 7.69 -2.44
N TYR A 5 -34.26 6.63 -1.69
CA TYR A 5 -34.35 6.65 -0.23
C TYR A 5 -33.36 7.64 0.39
N ILE A 6 -32.09 7.62 -0.06
CA ILE A 6 -31.10 8.58 0.41
C ILE A 6 -31.54 10.02 0.15
N ARG A 7 -32.00 10.33 -1.06
CA ARG A 7 -32.40 11.69 -1.42
C ARG A 7 -33.70 12.14 -0.74
N ALA A 8 -34.70 11.28 -0.72
CA ALA A 8 -36.05 11.64 -0.25
C ALA A 8 -36.22 11.60 1.27
N ILE A 9 -35.39 10.78 1.96
CA ILE A 9 -35.47 10.57 3.41
C ILE A 9 -34.20 11.10 4.09
N LEU A 10 -33.07 10.43 3.88
CA LEU A 10 -31.85 10.74 4.65
C LEU A 10 -31.36 12.17 4.42
N LEU A 11 -31.21 12.58 3.18
CA LEU A 11 -30.74 13.94 2.86
C LEU A 11 -31.73 15.00 3.34
N ARG A 12 -33.02 14.77 3.14
CA ARG A 12 -34.07 15.69 3.55
C ARG A 12 -34.16 15.83 5.09
N ASP A 13 -34.10 14.72 5.82
CA ASP A 13 -34.34 14.71 7.25
C ASP A 13 -33.09 15.04 8.08
N THR A 14 -31.89 14.66 7.61
CA THR A 14 -30.62 14.95 8.30
C THR A 14 -29.91 16.21 7.75
N GLY A 15 -30.23 16.64 6.55
CA GLY A 15 -29.60 17.80 5.90
C GLY A 15 -28.13 17.61 5.54
N ALA A 16 -27.61 16.38 5.58
CA ALA A 16 -26.21 16.08 5.30
C ALA A 16 -25.90 16.22 3.80
N ALA A 17 -25.47 17.39 3.38
CA ALA A 17 -25.06 17.69 2.00
C ALA A 17 -23.60 18.13 1.96
N ILE A 18 -22.88 17.70 0.90
CA ILE A 18 -21.53 18.20 0.65
C ILE A 18 -21.54 19.67 0.32
N SER A 19 -20.59 20.45 0.85
CA SER A 19 -20.45 21.86 0.46
C SER A 19 -19.99 21.96 -1.01
N PRO A 20 -20.40 23.02 -1.74
CA PRO A 20 -19.98 23.24 -3.12
C PRO A 20 -18.45 23.29 -3.27
N PHE A 21 -17.74 23.88 -2.32
CA PHE A 21 -16.27 23.94 -2.32
C PHE A 21 -15.63 22.55 -2.18
N ASN A 22 -16.13 21.72 -1.26
CA ASN A 22 -15.64 20.36 -1.12
C ASN A 22 -15.96 19.50 -2.37
N ALA A 23 -17.12 19.69 -2.98
CA ALA A 23 -17.47 19.04 -4.24
C ALA A 23 -16.50 19.44 -5.37
N PHE A 24 -16.15 20.73 -5.47
CA PHE A 24 -15.15 21.23 -6.41
C PHE A 24 -13.78 20.57 -6.20
N LEU A 25 -13.29 20.49 -4.95
CA LEU A 25 -12.00 19.84 -4.64
C LEU A 25 -11.99 18.37 -5.02
N LEU A 26 -13.08 17.64 -4.77
CA LEU A 26 -13.20 16.24 -5.16
C LEU A 26 -13.20 16.07 -6.69
N LEU A 27 -13.90 16.93 -7.41
CA LEU A 27 -13.90 16.92 -8.87
C LEU A 27 -12.51 17.21 -9.44
N GLN A 28 -11.79 18.19 -8.88
CA GLN A 28 -10.39 18.44 -9.27
C GLN A 28 -9.49 17.22 -9.06
N GLY A 29 -9.67 16.52 -7.94
CA GLY A 29 -8.94 15.27 -7.68
C GLY A 29 -9.26 14.15 -8.67
N LEU A 30 -10.48 14.10 -9.19
CA LEU A 30 -10.90 13.10 -10.18
C LEU A 30 -10.33 13.35 -11.57
N GLU A 31 -10.11 14.60 -11.96
CA GLU A 31 -9.59 14.95 -13.30
C GLU A 31 -8.24 14.29 -13.63
N THR A 32 -7.38 14.10 -12.64
CA THR A 32 -6.05 13.48 -12.80
C THR A 32 -5.95 12.06 -12.27
N LEU A 33 -7.07 11.45 -11.86
CA LEU A 33 -7.05 10.14 -11.20
C LEU A 33 -6.45 9.04 -12.09
N SER A 34 -6.82 8.98 -13.37
CA SER A 34 -6.27 7.98 -14.29
C SER A 34 -4.76 8.12 -14.46
N LEU A 35 -4.26 9.34 -14.62
CA LEU A 35 -2.82 9.60 -14.76
C LEU A 35 -2.03 9.17 -13.53
N ARG A 36 -2.57 9.44 -12.34
CA ARG A 36 -1.96 9.02 -11.08
C ARG A 36 -1.95 7.51 -10.93
N LEU A 37 -3.08 6.85 -11.22
CA LEU A 37 -3.17 5.39 -11.14
C LEU A 37 -2.25 4.68 -12.14
N ASP A 38 -2.13 5.17 -13.37
CA ASP A 38 -1.20 4.60 -14.35
C ASP A 38 0.24 4.68 -13.82
N ARG A 39 0.64 5.81 -13.23
CA ARG A 39 1.97 5.97 -12.61
C ARG A 39 2.14 5.07 -11.37
N HIS A 40 1.15 4.98 -10.52
CA HIS A 40 1.17 4.07 -9.35
C HIS A 40 1.40 2.62 -9.78
N VAL A 41 0.65 2.14 -10.77
CA VAL A 41 0.77 0.77 -11.28
C VAL A 41 2.16 0.52 -11.87
N GLU A 42 2.64 1.44 -12.72
CA GLU A 42 3.99 1.34 -13.30
C GLU A 42 5.08 1.23 -12.23
N ASN A 43 5.07 2.14 -11.26
CA ASN A 43 6.04 2.12 -10.16
C ASN A 43 5.92 0.86 -9.32
N THR A 44 4.68 0.45 -8.98
CA THR A 44 4.43 -0.76 -8.16
C THR A 44 5.00 -2.00 -8.80
N LEU A 45 4.78 -2.22 -10.09
CA LEU A 45 5.31 -3.39 -10.80
C LEU A 45 6.84 -3.42 -10.81
N LYS A 46 7.48 -2.25 -10.93
CA LYS A 46 8.95 -2.13 -10.85
C LYS A 46 9.46 -2.44 -9.44
N VAL A 47 8.79 -1.93 -8.40
CA VAL A 47 9.14 -2.24 -7.00
C VAL A 47 8.91 -3.72 -6.69
N VAL A 48 7.80 -4.32 -7.12
CA VAL A 48 7.55 -5.76 -6.97
C VAL A 48 8.66 -6.59 -7.62
N ALA A 49 9.06 -6.24 -8.85
CA ALA A 49 10.14 -6.93 -9.55
C ALA A 49 11.50 -6.77 -8.86
N TYR A 50 11.78 -5.61 -8.27
CA TYR A 50 12.97 -5.35 -7.48
C TYR A 50 12.98 -6.19 -6.20
N LEU A 51 11.92 -6.10 -5.40
CA LEU A 51 11.80 -6.82 -4.13
C LEU A 51 11.83 -8.35 -4.29
N SER A 52 11.23 -8.87 -5.36
CA SER A 52 11.21 -10.32 -5.62
C SER A 52 12.60 -10.92 -5.88
N ARG A 53 13.60 -10.09 -6.19
CA ARG A 53 14.99 -10.51 -6.43
C ARG A 53 15.94 -10.10 -5.30
N HIS A 54 15.43 -9.32 -4.34
CA HIS A 54 16.27 -8.75 -3.30
C HIS A 54 16.68 -9.82 -2.28
N PRO A 55 17.99 -9.94 -1.94
CA PRO A 55 18.48 -11.02 -1.07
C PRO A 55 17.93 -11.01 0.35
N GLN A 56 17.45 -9.86 0.85
CA GLN A 56 16.85 -9.70 2.17
C GLN A 56 15.32 -9.85 2.21
N VAL A 57 14.69 -10.13 1.09
CA VAL A 57 13.25 -10.37 1.00
C VAL A 57 13.00 -11.87 1.01
N GLU A 58 12.11 -12.32 1.87
CA GLU A 58 11.65 -13.72 1.91
C GLU A 58 10.52 -13.95 0.90
N ARG A 59 9.58 -13.02 0.85
CA ARG A 59 8.38 -13.15 0.04
C ARG A 59 7.80 -11.79 -0.31
N VAL A 60 7.27 -11.67 -1.51
CA VAL A 60 6.43 -10.54 -1.94
C VAL A 60 5.01 -11.06 -2.17
N ASN A 61 4.03 -10.40 -1.58
CA ASN A 61 2.61 -10.75 -1.72
C ASN A 61 1.92 -9.78 -2.67
N HIS A 62 2.11 -9.99 -3.98
CA HIS A 62 1.44 -9.20 -5.03
C HIS A 62 0.93 -10.12 -6.14
N PRO A 63 -0.33 -9.98 -6.60
CA PRO A 63 -0.95 -10.92 -7.52
C PRO A 63 -0.41 -10.88 -8.95
N SER A 64 0.47 -9.92 -9.30
CA SER A 64 1.18 -9.94 -10.58
C SER A 64 2.25 -11.03 -10.66
N LEU A 65 2.66 -11.61 -9.53
CA LEU A 65 3.65 -12.67 -9.51
C LEU A 65 3.02 -13.99 -9.98
N PRO A 66 3.67 -14.74 -10.89
CA PRO A 66 3.10 -15.96 -11.47
C PRO A 66 2.77 -17.08 -10.48
N ASP A 67 3.48 -17.11 -9.35
CA ASP A 67 3.30 -18.08 -8.27
C ASP A 67 2.26 -17.66 -7.21
N HIS A 68 1.68 -16.45 -7.36
CA HIS A 68 0.63 -15.98 -6.44
C HIS A 68 -0.68 -16.75 -6.70
N PRO A 69 -1.40 -17.22 -5.65
CA PRO A 69 -2.62 -18.02 -5.80
C PRO A 69 -3.71 -17.32 -6.62
N ASP A 70 -3.77 -16.00 -6.57
CA ASP A 70 -4.77 -15.20 -7.29
C ASP A 70 -4.26 -14.64 -8.62
N HIS A 71 -3.11 -15.11 -9.15
CA HIS A 71 -2.53 -14.57 -10.38
C HIS A 71 -3.51 -14.63 -11.57
N THR A 72 -4.20 -15.76 -11.77
CA THR A 72 -5.20 -15.91 -12.84
C THR A 72 -6.37 -14.92 -12.69
N LEU A 73 -6.79 -14.63 -11.44
CA LEU A 73 -7.84 -13.64 -11.19
C LEU A 73 -7.30 -12.22 -11.44
N TYR A 74 -6.06 -11.96 -11.10
CA TYR A 74 -5.39 -10.69 -11.40
C TYR A 74 -5.37 -10.42 -12.90
N GLU A 75 -4.92 -11.37 -13.73
CA GLU A 75 -4.91 -11.20 -15.20
C GLU A 75 -6.31 -10.96 -15.76
N ARG A 76 -7.32 -11.63 -15.20
CA ARG A 76 -8.70 -11.51 -15.67
C ARG A 76 -9.35 -10.19 -15.31
N TYR A 77 -9.17 -9.71 -14.06
CA TYR A 77 -9.91 -8.56 -13.53
C TYR A 77 -9.11 -7.26 -13.54
N PHE A 78 -7.80 -7.32 -13.60
CA PHE A 78 -6.91 -6.18 -13.57
C PHE A 78 -5.96 -6.13 -14.79
N PRO A 79 -6.48 -6.12 -16.02
CA PRO A 79 -5.64 -6.18 -17.23
C PRO A 79 -4.72 -4.96 -17.41
N LYS A 80 -4.97 -3.88 -16.65
CA LYS A 80 -4.14 -2.67 -16.62
C LYS A 80 -3.27 -2.56 -15.36
N GLY A 81 -3.24 -3.60 -14.53
CA GLY A 81 -2.55 -3.64 -13.25
C GLY A 81 -3.48 -3.41 -12.05
N ALA A 82 -3.04 -3.87 -10.89
CA ALA A 82 -3.75 -3.73 -9.61
C ALA A 82 -3.34 -2.45 -8.87
N ALA A 83 -3.96 -2.23 -7.70
CA ALA A 83 -3.67 -1.10 -6.83
C ALA A 83 -2.20 -1.07 -6.34
N PRO A 84 -1.68 0.10 -5.97
CA PRO A 84 -0.28 0.27 -5.57
C PRO A 84 0.04 -0.22 -4.14
N ILE A 85 -0.84 -1.00 -3.55
CA ILE A 85 -0.71 -1.48 -2.18
C ILE A 85 -0.44 -2.99 -2.17
N PHE A 86 0.58 -3.40 -1.42
CA PHE A 86 0.93 -4.80 -1.23
C PHE A 86 1.79 -5.00 0.02
N THR A 87 2.09 -6.24 0.35
CA THR A 87 2.98 -6.58 1.47
C THR A 87 4.17 -7.38 0.99
N PHE A 88 5.26 -7.29 1.75
CA PHE A 88 6.39 -8.21 1.63
C PHE A 88 6.91 -8.60 3.02
N GLU A 89 7.64 -9.68 3.08
CA GLU A 89 8.26 -10.19 4.29
C GLU A 89 9.78 -10.00 4.16
N ILE A 90 10.37 -9.23 5.09
CA ILE A 90 11.83 -9.07 5.17
C ILE A 90 12.44 -10.27 5.91
N LYS A 91 13.67 -10.67 5.56
CA LYS A 91 14.39 -11.67 6.33
C LYS A 91 14.71 -11.17 7.73
N GLY A 92 14.52 -12.03 8.71
CA GLY A 92 14.65 -11.71 10.13
C GLY A 92 13.29 -11.66 10.83
N GLY A 93 13.07 -10.66 11.66
CA GLY A 93 11.85 -10.52 12.46
C GLY A 93 11.36 -9.09 12.52
N GLU A 94 10.69 -8.78 13.64
CA GLU A 94 10.15 -7.45 13.92
C GLU A 94 11.23 -6.37 13.97
N LYS A 95 12.40 -6.68 14.55
CA LYS A 95 13.50 -5.71 14.68
C LYS A 95 14.03 -5.28 13.32
N GLU A 96 14.25 -6.21 12.42
CA GLU A 96 14.72 -5.93 11.07
C GLU A 96 13.67 -5.16 10.27
N ALA A 97 12.38 -5.48 10.44
CA ALA A 97 11.30 -4.75 9.81
C ALA A 97 11.21 -3.29 10.32
N GLN A 98 11.34 -3.07 11.62
CA GLN A 98 11.38 -1.72 12.20
C GLN A 98 12.62 -0.94 11.76
N ALA A 99 13.81 -1.57 11.83
CA ALA A 99 15.05 -0.94 11.39
C ALA A 99 15.00 -0.54 9.90
N PHE A 100 14.42 -1.38 9.04
CA PHE A 100 14.18 -1.04 7.65
C PHE A 100 13.31 0.22 7.53
N ILE A 101 12.18 0.28 8.21
CA ILE A 101 11.21 1.38 8.12
C ILE A 101 11.79 2.68 8.67
N ASP A 102 12.49 2.62 9.81
CA ASP A 102 13.04 3.79 10.50
C ASP A 102 14.13 4.52 9.69
N HIS A 103 14.71 3.85 8.68
CA HIS A 103 15.76 4.43 7.82
C HIS A 103 15.27 4.82 6.43
N LEU A 104 13.96 4.71 6.17
CA LEU A 104 13.37 5.27 4.95
C LEU A 104 13.20 6.79 5.09
N GLU A 105 13.61 7.54 4.08
CA GLU A 105 13.54 9.01 4.05
C GLU A 105 12.44 9.53 3.12
N LEU A 106 12.20 8.80 2.01
CA LEU A 106 11.16 9.14 1.03
C LEU A 106 9.78 8.65 1.46
N PHE A 107 9.72 7.41 1.98
CA PHE A 107 8.47 6.82 2.45
C PHE A 107 8.00 7.46 3.75
N SER A 108 6.72 7.81 3.81
CA SER A 108 6.10 8.29 5.05
C SER A 108 5.46 7.13 5.83
N LEU A 109 5.68 7.10 7.15
CA LEU A 109 5.03 6.14 8.05
C LEU A 109 3.56 6.53 8.25
N LEU A 110 2.71 6.05 7.36
CA LEU A 110 1.28 6.39 7.31
C LEU A 110 0.47 5.26 6.65
N ALA A 111 -0.72 4.98 7.19
CA ALA A 111 -1.67 4.04 6.61
C ALA A 111 -2.65 4.76 5.66
N ASN A 112 -2.44 4.61 4.35
CA ASN A 112 -3.37 5.04 3.30
C ASN A 112 -3.22 4.13 2.08
N VAL A 113 -4.02 4.36 1.04
CA VAL A 113 -3.99 3.63 -0.23
C VAL A 113 -3.95 4.62 -1.38
N ALA A 114 -3.00 4.45 -2.29
CA ALA A 114 -2.86 5.27 -3.49
C ALA A 114 -2.72 6.78 -3.19
N ASP A 115 -2.02 7.12 -2.11
CA ASP A 115 -1.53 8.48 -1.91
C ASP A 115 -0.47 8.79 -2.95
N VAL A 116 -0.35 10.05 -3.37
CA VAL A 116 0.70 10.47 -4.30
C VAL A 116 2.11 10.24 -3.75
N LYS A 117 2.24 10.22 -2.41
CA LYS A 117 3.47 9.84 -1.71
C LYS A 117 3.54 8.34 -1.49
N SER A 118 4.75 7.81 -1.55
CA SER A 118 5.04 6.46 -1.11
C SER A 118 4.90 6.34 0.41
N LEU A 119 4.18 5.31 0.85
CA LEU A 119 3.85 5.08 2.26
C LEU A 119 4.28 3.68 2.69
N VAL A 120 4.66 3.58 3.96
CA VAL A 120 5.05 2.33 4.60
C VAL A 120 4.39 2.19 5.95
N ILE A 121 4.03 0.98 6.35
CA ILE A 121 3.70 0.64 7.74
C ILE A 121 4.24 -0.74 8.11
N HIS A 122 4.44 -0.94 9.41
CA HIS A 122 4.58 -2.25 10.03
C HIS A 122 3.23 -2.68 10.60
N PRO A 123 2.44 -3.54 9.92
CA PRO A 123 1.06 -3.82 10.32
C PRO A 123 0.94 -4.35 11.75
N ALA A 124 1.86 -5.22 12.18
CA ALA A 124 1.81 -5.86 13.49
C ALA A 124 1.88 -4.86 14.65
N THR A 125 2.67 -3.78 14.53
CA THR A 125 2.83 -2.76 15.60
C THR A 125 2.01 -1.49 15.38
N THR A 126 1.29 -1.38 14.27
CA THR A 126 0.49 -0.19 13.93
C THR A 126 -0.99 -0.52 13.78
N THR A 127 -1.44 -0.82 12.57
CA THR A 127 -2.87 -1.00 12.26
C THR A 127 -3.50 -2.23 12.91
N HIS A 128 -2.71 -3.22 13.33
CA HIS A 128 -3.18 -4.46 13.94
C HIS A 128 -2.56 -4.71 15.33
N ALA A 129 -1.99 -3.67 15.95
CA ALA A 129 -1.33 -3.76 17.26
C ALA A 129 -2.24 -4.22 18.42
N GLN A 130 -3.55 -4.08 18.27
CA GLN A 130 -4.53 -4.53 19.26
C GLN A 130 -4.94 -6.01 19.12
N LEU A 131 -4.49 -6.71 18.07
CA LEU A 131 -4.71 -8.14 17.91
C LEU A 131 -3.66 -8.94 18.69
N SER A 132 -4.04 -10.12 19.19
CA SER A 132 -3.05 -11.06 19.73
C SER A 132 -2.12 -11.57 18.63
N PRO A 133 -0.91 -12.04 18.97
CA PRO A 133 0.01 -12.60 17.97
C PRO A 133 -0.63 -13.73 17.13
N GLU A 134 -1.45 -14.57 17.73
CA GLU A 134 -2.16 -15.65 17.05
C GLU A 134 -3.19 -15.08 16.06
N ALA A 135 -3.96 -14.06 16.45
CA ALA A 135 -4.94 -13.42 15.59
C ALA A 135 -4.27 -12.63 14.43
N GLN A 136 -3.07 -12.06 14.66
CA GLN A 136 -2.28 -11.46 13.60
C GLN A 136 -1.84 -12.51 12.57
N LEU A 137 -1.34 -13.67 13.01
CA LEU A 137 -0.95 -14.77 12.13
C LEU A 137 -2.13 -15.33 11.34
N GLU A 138 -3.31 -15.49 11.97
CA GLU A 138 -4.54 -15.90 11.29
C GLU A 138 -4.97 -14.88 10.22
N ALA A 139 -4.71 -13.59 10.44
CA ALA A 139 -4.92 -12.52 9.47
C ALA A 139 -3.81 -12.44 8.38
N GLY A 140 -2.82 -13.35 8.42
CA GLY A 140 -1.70 -13.37 7.48
C GLY A 140 -0.62 -12.32 7.75
N ILE A 141 -0.59 -11.77 8.97
CA ILE A 141 0.39 -10.76 9.39
C ILE A 141 1.44 -11.43 10.26
N LYS A 142 2.67 -11.46 9.76
CA LYS A 142 3.84 -11.96 10.50
C LYS A 142 4.61 -10.79 11.13
N PRO A 143 5.49 -11.06 12.13
CA PRO A 143 6.33 -10.02 12.74
C PRO A 143 7.26 -9.29 11.76
N ASN A 144 7.61 -9.93 10.64
CA ASN A 144 8.47 -9.37 9.59
C ASN A 144 7.68 -8.85 8.36
N THR A 145 6.35 -8.71 8.47
CA THR A 145 5.52 -8.20 7.39
C THR A 145 5.59 -6.68 7.32
N ILE A 146 5.92 -6.16 6.14
CA ILE A 146 5.92 -4.73 5.82
C ILE A 146 4.87 -4.48 4.74
N ARG A 147 4.07 -3.43 4.88
CA ARG A 147 3.09 -3.00 3.86
C ARG A 147 3.56 -1.70 3.22
N LEU A 148 3.60 -1.70 1.89
CA LEU A 148 3.88 -0.52 1.07
C LEU A 148 2.62 -0.05 0.33
N SER A 149 2.52 1.26 0.15
CA SER A 149 1.66 1.91 -0.85
C SER A 149 2.55 2.79 -1.71
N ILE A 150 2.79 2.38 -2.95
CA ILE A 150 3.77 3.02 -3.83
C ILE A 150 3.17 4.28 -4.42
N GLY A 151 3.89 5.38 -4.31
CA GLY A 151 3.50 6.69 -4.79
C GLY A 151 3.84 6.96 -6.26
N THR A 152 3.83 8.24 -6.61
CA THR A 152 4.06 8.72 -7.98
C THR A 152 5.44 9.34 -8.19
N GLU A 153 6.33 9.26 -7.21
CA GLU A 153 7.70 9.76 -7.24
C GLU A 153 8.51 9.08 -8.36
N HIS A 154 9.70 9.59 -8.62
CA HIS A 154 10.59 8.94 -9.60
C HIS A 154 10.98 7.55 -9.09
N ILE A 155 10.92 6.56 -9.98
CA ILE A 155 11.15 5.16 -9.58
C ILE A 155 12.56 4.93 -9.00
N ASP A 156 13.58 5.61 -9.53
CA ASP A 156 14.94 5.44 -9.03
C ASP A 156 15.07 5.95 -7.59
N ASP A 157 14.36 7.02 -7.21
CA ASP A 157 14.35 7.54 -5.85
C ASP A 157 13.63 6.55 -4.89
N ILE A 158 12.51 5.97 -5.35
CA ILE A 158 11.80 4.92 -4.57
C ILE A 158 12.73 3.73 -4.33
N LEU A 159 13.41 3.23 -5.37
CA LEU A 159 14.31 2.08 -5.24
C LEU A 159 15.55 2.39 -4.40
N ALA A 160 16.11 3.60 -4.51
CA ALA A 160 17.24 4.02 -3.70
C ALA A 160 16.89 4.10 -2.21
N ASP A 161 15.70 4.61 -1.88
CA ASP A 161 15.23 4.68 -0.49
C ASP A 161 14.99 3.28 0.10
N LEU A 162 14.41 2.37 -0.66
CA LEU A 162 14.25 0.97 -0.24
C LEU A 162 15.60 0.28 0.00
N GLU A 163 16.58 0.50 -0.88
CA GLU A 163 17.94 -0.07 -0.74
C GLU A 163 18.63 0.47 0.52
N GLN A 164 18.49 1.77 0.82
CA GLN A 164 19.00 2.38 2.05
C GLN A 164 18.38 1.71 3.29
N GLY A 165 17.07 1.50 3.31
CA GLY A 165 16.39 0.79 4.39
C GLY A 165 16.94 -0.62 4.60
N PHE A 166 17.15 -1.38 3.52
CA PHE A 166 17.75 -2.72 3.60
C PHE A 166 19.19 -2.71 4.11
N ALA A 167 20.01 -1.77 3.66
CA ALA A 167 21.39 -1.65 4.12
C ALA A 167 21.49 -1.42 5.64
N CYS A 168 20.57 -0.63 6.19
CA CYS A 168 20.51 -0.37 7.63
C CYS A 168 19.96 -1.54 8.45
N ALA A 169 18.96 -2.26 7.93
CA ALA A 169 18.42 -3.45 8.58
C ALA A 169 19.48 -4.56 8.76
N GLN A 170 20.44 -4.70 7.82
CA GLN A 170 21.55 -5.66 7.92
C GLN A 170 22.54 -5.38 9.05
N GLN A 171 22.70 -4.13 9.45
CA GLN A 171 23.71 -3.76 10.46
C GLN A 171 23.26 -4.04 11.90
N GLN A 172 22.00 -4.41 12.10
CA GLN A 172 21.41 -4.64 13.41
C GLN A 172 21.19 -6.14 13.73
N GLY A 173 21.44 -7.03 12.81
CA GLY A 173 21.41 -8.50 12.94
C GLY A 173 22.82 -9.07 13.02
#